data_be222106087e1e8324ffdfafd2b7e764
#
_entry.id   be222106087e1e8324ffdfafd2b7e764
#
_cell.length_a   1.000
_cell.length_b   1.000
_cell.length_c   1.000
_cell.angle_alpha   90.00
_cell.angle_beta   90.00
_cell.angle_gamma   90.00
#
_symmetry.space_group_name_H-M   'P 1'
#
loop_
_entity.id
_entity.type
_entity.pdbx_description
1 polymer ?
#
loop_
_entity_poly.entity_id
_entity_poly.type
_entity_poly.pdbx_seq_one_letter_code
_entity_poly.pdbx_strand_id
1 'polypeptide(L)'
;RARGLGVFGTKERSVINLANREGIAAIVKQQIEVGQQVLAAGLVPILEPEINIKSPERAQADEIMLEEMVGQLSAMPGDAKVMLKLSLPVRPGHFDALVDHPRVLRVVALSGGYKRPEACVELAKNRGIIASFSRALLEDLRASMSDDEFNASLGGAIDEIYTASTFKS
;
A
#
# COMPACT_ATOMS: atom_id res chain seq x y z
N ARG A 1 -11.84 -21.98 3.14
CA ARG A 1 -13.02 -21.54 2.37
C ARG A 1 -12.63 -20.53 1.26
N ALA A 2 -11.97 -19.41 1.58
CA ALA A 2 -11.62 -18.38 0.60
C ALA A 2 -10.85 -18.92 -0.61
N ARG A 3 -9.80 -19.73 -0.37
CA ARG A 3 -9.01 -20.38 -1.44
C ARG A 3 -9.88 -21.23 -2.37
N GLY A 4 -10.81 -22.01 -1.82
CA GLY A 4 -11.74 -22.85 -2.62
C GLY A 4 -12.75 -22.05 -3.46
N LEU A 5 -12.84 -20.72 -3.23
CA LEU A 5 -13.65 -19.78 -4.01
C LEU A 5 -12.80 -18.95 -4.99
N GLY A 6 -11.53 -19.30 -5.20
CA GLY A 6 -10.64 -18.59 -6.12
C GLY A 6 -10.09 -17.25 -5.59
N VAL A 7 -10.22 -16.97 -4.28
CA VAL A 7 -9.65 -15.76 -3.68
C VAL A 7 -8.12 -15.87 -3.71
N PHE A 8 -7.47 -14.84 -4.29
CA PHE A 8 -6.01 -14.78 -4.41
C PHE A 8 -5.32 -14.47 -3.08
N GLY A 9 -5.84 -13.51 -2.32
CA GLY A 9 -5.19 -13.07 -1.10
C GLY A 9 -6.13 -12.28 -0.18
N THR A 10 -5.58 -11.82 0.92
CA THR A 10 -6.30 -11.02 1.92
C THR A 10 -5.44 -9.86 2.40
N LYS A 11 -6.07 -8.79 2.86
CA LYS A 11 -5.41 -7.58 3.31
C LYS A 11 -5.67 -7.37 4.81
N GLU A 12 -4.64 -7.04 5.55
CA GLU A 12 -4.69 -6.59 6.93
C GLU A 12 -4.23 -5.13 7.03
N ARG A 13 -4.71 -4.38 8.03
CA ARG A 13 -4.40 -2.96 8.18
C ARG A 13 -4.13 -2.60 9.63
N SER A 14 -3.05 -1.86 9.84
CA SER A 14 -2.74 -1.15 11.09
C SER A 14 -2.48 0.32 10.77
N VAL A 15 -2.58 1.20 11.78
CA VAL A 15 -2.33 2.64 11.60
C VAL A 15 -1.20 3.08 12.51
N ILE A 16 -0.22 3.77 11.94
CA ILE A 16 0.94 4.37 12.61
C ILE A 16 0.70 5.88 12.65
N ASN A 17 0.56 6.44 13.85
CA ASN A 17 0.32 7.86 14.05
C ASN A 17 1.57 8.65 14.49
N LEU A 18 2.53 7.99 15.13
CA LEU A 18 3.76 8.59 15.71
C LEU A 18 4.97 7.75 15.33
N ALA A 19 6.15 8.36 15.33
CA ALA A 19 7.43 7.69 15.06
C ALA A 19 7.98 6.96 16.30
N ASN A 20 7.11 6.20 16.97
CA ASN A 20 7.53 5.37 18.10
C ASN A 20 8.10 4.04 17.59
N ARG A 21 9.41 3.82 17.75
CA ARG A 21 10.09 2.63 17.22
C ARG A 21 9.52 1.33 17.76
N GLU A 22 9.27 1.23 19.06
CA GLU A 22 8.74 0.01 19.68
C GLU A 22 7.33 -0.30 19.17
N GLY A 23 6.48 0.72 19.05
CA GLY A 23 5.13 0.58 18.49
C GLY A 23 5.12 0.18 17.03
N ILE A 24 5.99 0.77 16.20
CA ILE A 24 6.11 0.41 14.78
C ILE A 24 6.65 -1.02 14.63
N ALA A 25 7.68 -1.39 15.38
CA ALA A 25 8.23 -2.74 15.39
C ALA A 25 7.17 -3.79 15.79
N ALA A 26 6.35 -3.50 16.81
CA ALA A 26 5.26 -4.37 17.23
C ALA A 26 4.18 -4.53 16.13
N ILE A 27 3.81 -3.43 15.44
CA ILE A 27 2.86 -3.45 14.33
C ILE A 27 3.40 -4.29 13.17
N VAL A 28 4.65 -4.06 12.75
CA VAL A 28 5.26 -4.81 11.64
C VAL A 28 5.35 -6.28 11.99
N LYS A 29 5.80 -6.62 13.21
CA LYS A 29 5.87 -7.99 13.70
C LYS A 29 4.51 -8.68 13.64
N GLN A 30 3.47 -8.04 14.18
CA GLN A 30 2.12 -8.58 14.16
C GLN A 30 1.64 -8.85 12.73
N GLN A 31 1.84 -7.91 11.80
CA GLN A 31 1.44 -8.09 10.40
C GLN A 31 2.20 -9.24 9.73
N ILE A 32 3.49 -9.39 9.99
CA ILE A 32 4.27 -10.54 9.49
C ILE A 32 3.74 -11.85 10.06
N GLU A 33 3.45 -11.93 11.37
CA GLU A 33 2.92 -13.13 12.01
C GLU A 33 1.54 -13.53 11.45
N VAL A 34 0.64 -12.58 11.27
CA VAL A 34 -0.67 -12.82 10.63
C VAL A 34 -0.50 -13.16 9.15
N GLY A 35 0.39 -12.47 8.45
CA GLY A 35 0.73 -12.77 7.06
C GLY A 35 1.24 -14.19 6.87
N GLN A 36 2.04 -14.72 7.78
CA GLN A 36 2.48 -16.13 7.76
C GLN A 36 1.32 -17.11 7.91
N GLN A 37 0.31 -16.79 8.73
CA GLN A 37 -0.90 -17.60 8.83
C GLN A 37 -1.70 -17.60 7.52
N VAL A 38 -1.77 -16.45 6.86
CA VAL A 38 -2.42 -16.31 5.54
C VAL A 38 -1.69 -17.12 4.48
N LEU A 39 -0.34 -17.06 4.46
CA LEU A 39 0.50 -17.88 3.57
C LEU A 39 0.30 -19.38 3.81
N ALA A 40 0.26 -19.80 5.08
CA ALA A 40 0.00 -21.21 5.45
C ALA A 40 -1.39 -21.69 4.99
N ALA A 41 -2.36 -20.79 4.87
CA ALA A 41 -3.68 -21.08 4.29
C ALA A 41 -3.68 -21.09 2.74
N GLY A 42 -2.54 -20.83 2.10
CA GLY A 42 -2.38 -20.81 0.64
C GLY A 42 -2.94 -19.57 -0.03
N LEU A 43 -2.95 -18.44 0.68
CA LEU A 43 -3.34 -17.13 0.18
C LEU A 43 -2.16 -16.15 0.25
N VAL A 44 -2.19 -15.09 -0.55
CA VAL A 44 -1.17 -14.01 -0.51
C VAL A 44 -1.62 -12.93 0.47
N PRO A 45 -0.84 -12.62 1.54
CA PRO A 45 -1.15 -11.51 2.41
C PRO A 45 -0.74 -10.18 1.77
N ILE A 46 -1.56 -9.14 2.00
CA ILE A 46 -1.24 -7.75 1.71
C ILE A 46 -1.12 -7.05 3.06
N LEU A 47 0.11 -6.74 3.45
CA LEU A 47 0.43 -6.08 4.71
C LEU A 47 0.26 -4.56 4.53
N GLU A 48 -0.58 -3.92 5.35
CA GLU A 48 -0.88 -2.48 5.25
C GLU A 48 -0.55 -1.76 6.57
N PRO A 49 0.73 -1.52 6.89
CA PRO A 49 1.14 -0.64 7.98
C PRO A 49 1.00 0.81 7.52
N GLU A 50 -0.22 1.35 7.57
CA GLU A 50 -0.52 2.69 7.08
C GLU A 50 0.06 3.76 8.02
N ILE A 51 0.95 4.61 7.51
CA ILE A 51 1.42 5.79 8.22
C ILE A 51 0.46 6.95 7.94
N ASN A 52 -0.02 7.58 9.01
CA ASN A 52 -0.92 8.73 8.92
C ASN A 52 -0.21 9.90 8.22
N ILE A 53 -0.72 10.29 7.05
CA ILE A 53 -0.12 11.38 6.25
C ILE A 53 -0.13 12.75 6.96
N LYS A 54 -0.92 12.89 8.01
CA LYS A 54 -1.00 14.12 8.84
C LYS A 54 -0.10 14.06 10.08
N SER A 55 0.65 12.97 10.28
CA SER A 55 1.57 12.88 11.39
C SER A 55 2.69 13.92 11.25
N PRO A 56 3.00 14.68 12.29
CA PRO A 56 4.14 15.60 12.29
C PRO A 56 5.49 14.87 12.23
N GLU A 57 5.51 13.58 12.59
CA GLU A 57 6.71 12.74 12.63
C GLU A 57 6.76 11.77 11.44
N ARG A 58 6.00 12.04 10.38
CA ARG A 58 5.78 11.12 9.27
C ARG A 58 7.08 10.64 8.62
N ALA A 59 8.01 11.55 8.33
CA ALA A 59 9.28 11.19 7.70
C ALA A 59 10.11 10.22 8.55
N GLN A 60 10.12 10.41 9.86
CA GLN A 60 10.78 9.51 10.79
C GLN A 60 10.04 8.17 10.91
N ALA A 61 8.70 8.19 10.87
CA ALA A 61 7.91 6.96 10.86
C ALA A 61 8.15 6.13 9.58
N ASP A 62 8.31 6.79 8.41
CA ASP A 62 8.67 6.14 7.13
C ASP A 62 10.02 5.40 7.26
N GLU A 63 11.06 6.05 7.86
CA GLU A 63 12.39 5.44 8.09
C GLU A 63 12.29 4.21 9.00
N ILE A 64 11.66 4.36 10.17
CA ILE A 64 11.55 3.26 11.14
C ILE A 64 10.76 2.09 10.55
N MET A 65 9.64 2.38 9.86
CA MET A 65 8.81 1.33 9.23
C MET A 65 9.58 0.60 8.13
N LEU A 66 10.36 1.31 7.32
CA LEU A 66 11.22 0.71 6.31
C LEU A 66 12.25 -0.25 6.92
N GLU A 67 12.99 0.21 7.93
CA GLU A 67 14.00 -0.61 8.63
C GLU A 67 13.39 -1.89 9.21
N GLU A 68 12.30 -1.75 9.96
CA GLU A 68 11.61 -2.87 10.59
C GLU A 68 11.04 -3.85 9.55
N MET A 69 10.42 -3.34 8.48
CA MET A 69 9.84 -4.17 7.44
C MET A 69 10.91 -4.97 6.68
N VAL A 70 12.01 -4.33 6.26
CA VAL A 70 13.12 -5.00 5.58
C VAL A 70 13.74 -6.07 6.49
N GLY A 71 13.98 -5.75 7.76
CA GLY A 71 14.53 -6.69 8.72
C GLY A 71 13.65 -7.93 8.91
N GLN A 72 12.37 -7.73 9.12
CA GLN A 72 11.44 -8.83 9.39
C GLN A 72 11.11 -9.65 8.13
N LEU A 73 10.98 -9.04 6.96
CA LEU A 73 10.84 -9.75 5.70
C LEU A 73 12.07 -10.63 5.40
N SER A 74 13.27 -10.13 5.70
CA SER A 74 14.52 -10.89 5.51
C SER A 74 14.63 -12.09 6.46
N ALA A 75 14.05 -11.98 7.66
CA ALA A 75 14.01 -13.05 8.65
C ALA A 75 12.90 -14.08 8.42
N MET A 76 11.97 -13.85 7.49
CA MET A 76 10.88 -14.78 7.21
C MET A 76 11.42 -16.13 6.71
N PRO A 77 10.90 -17.27 7.23
CA PRO A 77 11.30 -18.60 6.76
C PRO A 77 10.79 -18.88 5.33
N GLY A 78 11.46 -19.82 4.66
CA GLY A 78 11.06 -20.29 3.32
C GLY A 78 11.28 -19.23 2.23
N ASP A 79 10.50 -19.27 1.15
CA ASP A 79 10.59 -18.41 -0.05
C ASP A 79 9.28 -17.69 -0.39
N ALA A 80 8.26 -17.86 0.44
CA ALA A 80 6.96 -17.25 0.24
C ALA A 80 7.04 -15.72 0.16
N LYS A 81 6.17 -15.12 -0.66
CA LYS A 81 6.13 -13.68 -0.89
C LYS A 81 4.84 -13.05 -0.37
N VAL A 82 4.96 -11.80 0.04
CA VAL A 82 3.85 -10.96 0.48
C VAL A 82 3.66 -9.78 -0.48
N MET A 83 2.52 -9.13 -0.43
CA MET A 83 2.33 -7.80 -1.01
C MET A 83 2.35 -6.77 0.11
N LEU A 84 2.79 -5.56 -0.21
CA LEU A 84 2.78 -4.43 0.71
C LEU A 84 1.84 -3.36 0.19
N LYS A 85 1.04 -2.78 1.09
CA LYS A 85 0.23 -1.60 0.79
C LYS A 85 0.63 -0.48 1.75
N LEU A 86 1.29 0.55 1.21
CA LEU A 86 1.98 1.57 1.99
C LEU A 86 1.37 2.96 1.74
N SER A 87 1.51 3.85 2.70
CA SER A 87 1.33 5.28 2.46
C SER A 87 2.36 5.76 1.45
N LEU A 88 2.00 6.72 0.59
CA LEU A 88 2.98 7.38 -0.28
C LEU A 88 4.07 8.02 0.60
N PRO A 89 5.35 7.76 0.40
CA PRO A 89 6.41 8.23 1.28
C PRO A 89 6.61 9.75 1.16
N VAL A 90 7.16 10.38 2.22
CA VAL A 90 7.53 11.80 2.17
C VAL A 90 8.65 12.05 1.15
N ARG A 91 9.60 11.13 1.07
CA ARG A 91 10.74 11.21 0.16
C ARG A 91 10.55 10.24 -1.00
N PRO A 92 10.55 10.71 -2.26
CA PRO A 92 10.49 9.82 -3.43
C PRO A 92 11.57 8.74 -3.38
N GLY A 93 11.22 7.53 -3.82
CA GLY A 93 12.12 6.38 -3.84
C GLY A 93 12.45 5.76 -2.47
N HIS A 94 11.87 6.29 -1.39
CA HIS A 94 12.17 5.82 -0.03
C HIS A 94 11.94 4.31 0.18
N PHE A 95 10.95 3.74 -0.51
CA PHE A 95 10.61 2.32 -0.40
C PHE A 95 11.20 1.45 -1.52
N ASP A 96 12.20 1.93 -2.26
CA ASP A 96 12.84 1.16 -3.33
C ASP A 96 13.42 -0.17 -2.83
N ALA A 97 13.97 -0.19 -1.60
CA ALA A 97 14.45 -1.42 -0.98
C ALA A 97 13.35 -2.46 -0.76
N LEU A 98 12.09 -2.03 -0.54
CA LEU A 98 10.94 -2.93 -0.45
C LEU A 98 10.43 -3.36 -1.83
N VAL A 99 10.49 -2.47 -2.82
CA VAL A 99 10.14 -2.80 -4.22
C VAL A 99 11.05 -3.90 -4.76
N ASP A 100 12.35 -3.82 -4.45
CA ASP A 100 13.35 -4.78 -4.92
C ASP A 100 13.54 -5.99 -3.98
N HIS A 101 12.82 -6.03 -2.86
CA HIS A 101 13.00 -7.08 -1.86
C HIS A 101 12.51 -8.45 -2.37
N PRO A 102 13.32 -9.53 -2.25
CA PRO A 102 12.97 -10.84 -2.80
C PRO A 102 11.70 -11.46 -2.23
N ARG A 103 11.30 -11.05 -1.02
CA ARG A 103 10.05 -11.48 -0.36
C ARG A 103 8.83 -10.66 -0.74
N VAL A 104 8.99 -9.61 -1.52
CA VAL A 104 7.88 -8.73 -1.93
C VAL A 104 7.47 -9.06 -3.36
N LEU A 105 6.20 -9.42 -3.52
CA LEU A 105 5.58 -9.67 -4.82
C LEU A 105 5.23 -8.36 -5.52
N ARG A 106 4.71 -7.39 -4.76
CA ARG A 106 4.28 -6.08 -5.25
C ARG A 106 4.16 -5.10 -4.10
N VAL A 107 4.58 -3.86 -4.33
CA VAL A 107 4.24 -2.72 -3.48
C VAL A 107 3.14 -1.93 -4.15
N VAL A 108 2.07 -1.64 -3.41
CA VAL A 108 0.99 -0.75 -3.84
C VAL A 108 0.86 0.41 -2.86
N ALA A 109 0.43 1.57 -3.34
CA ALA A 109 0.23 2.76 -2.51
C ALA A 109 -1.24 2.99 -2.20
N LEU A 110 -1.56 3.37 -0.97
CA LEU A 110 -2.85 3.95 -0.61
C LEU A 110 -2.81 5.48 -0.79
N SER A 111 -3.97 6.11 -1.01
CA SER A 111 -4.06 7.58 -1.15
C SER A 111 -3.94 8.32 0.19
N GLY A 112 -4.19 7.65 1.33
CA GLY A 112 -3.97 8.18 2.68
C GLY A 112 -4.81 9.39 3.08
N GLY A 113 -5.64 9.91 2.17
CA GLY A 113 -6.41 11.14 2.35
C GLY A 113 -5.96 12.29 1.45
N TYR A 114 -4.94 12.08 0.61
CA TYR A 114 -4.67 12.95 -0.52
C TYR A 114 -5.85 12.94 -1.50
N LYS A 115 -6.09 14.07 -2.15
CA LYS A 115 -6.95 14.15 -3.33
C LYS A 115 -6.30 13.37 -4.49
N ARG A 116 -7.11 12.88 -5.44
CA ARG A 116 -6.60 12.08 -6.57
C ARG A 116 -5.42 12.75 -7.30
N PRO A 117 -5.48 14.03 -7.74
CA PRO A 117 -4.37 14.64 -8.45
C PRO A 117 -3.07 14.67 -7.62
N GLU A 118 -3.16 15.01 -6.34
CA GLU A 118 -2.01 15.01 -5.43
C GLU A 118 -1.44 13.61 -5.25
N ALA A 119 -2.31 12.62 -5.00
CA ALA A 119 -1.90 11.22 -4.85
C ALA A 119 -1.23 10.70 -6.13
N CYS A 120 -1.72 11.06 -7.31
CA CYS A 120 -1.13 10.68 -8.59
C CYS A 120 0.24 11.32 -8.80
N VAL A 121 0.41 12.60 -8.48
CA VAL A 121 1.71 13.29 -8.55
C VAL A 121 2.74 12.61 -7.64
N GLU A 122 2.37 12.32 -6.39
CA GLU A 122 3.29 11.65 -5.46
C GLU A 122 3.57 10.19 -5.88
N LEU A 123 2.57 9.48 -6.39
CA LEU A 123 2.74 8.11 -6.89
C LEU A 123 3.71 8.05 -8.07
N ALA A 124 3.62 8.98 -9.01
CA ALA A 124 4.46 9.02 -10.20
C ALA A 124 5.96 9.15 -9.87
N LYS A 125 6.31 9.76 -8.74
CA LYS A 125 7.70 9.88 -8.27
C LYS A 125 8.31 8.58 -7.72
N ASN A 126 7.51 7.52 -7.56
CA ASN A 126 7.94 6.29 -6.90
C ASN A 126 7.94 5.11 -7.86
N ARG A 127 9.12 4.69 -8.33
CA ARG A 127 9.27 3.55 -9.25
C ARG A 127 8.74 2.26 -8.63
N GLY A 128 8.19 1.37 -9.47
CA GLY A 128 7.77 0.03 -9.06
C GLY A 128 6.54 -0.02 -8.15
N ILE A 129 6.04 1.14 -7.69
CA ILE A 129 4.83 1.25 -6.88
C ILE A 129 3.65 1.61 -7.78
N ILE A 130 2.54 0.89 -7.65
CA ILE A 130 1.28 1.19 -8.35
C ILE A 130 0.19 1.58 -7.35
N ALA A 131 -0.89 2.17 -7.84
CA ALA A 131 -1.99 2.59 -6.99
C ALA A 131 -2.84 1.41 -6.45
N SER A 132 -3.29 1.56 -5.20
CA SER A 132 -4.42 0.85 -4.61
C SER A 132 -5.33 1.88 -3.93
N PHE A 133 -5.82 2.82 -4.74
CA PHE A 133 -6.65 3.92 -4.28
C PHE A 133 -8.11 3.50 -4.19
N SER A 134 -8.78 3.89 -3.12
CA SER A 134 -10.23 3.74 -2.96
C SER A 134 -10.89 5.10 -2.95
N ARG A 135 -10.68 5.90 -1.91
CA ARG A 135 -11.29 7.23 -1.80
C ARG A 135 -10.93 8.16 -2.96
N ALA A 136 -9.68 8.21 -3.36
CA ALA A 136 -9.23 9.04 -4.48
C ALA A 136 -9.83 8.58 -5.83
N LEU A 137 -10.09 7.28 -6.01
CA LEU A 137 -10.78 6.77 -7.21
C LEU A 137 -12.24 7.24 -7.28
N LEU A 138 -12.92 7.27 -6.12
CA LEU A 138 -14.37 7.47 -6.05
C LEU A 138 -14.77 8.91 -5.68
N GLU A 139 -13.81 9.83 -5.50
CA GLU A 139 -14.07 11.14 -4.89
C GLU A 139 -15.05 12.03 -5.66
N ASP A 140 -15.12 11.87 -6.98
CA ASP A 140 -16.00 12.66 -7.85
C ASP A 140 -17.35 11.99 -8.13
N LEU A 141 -17.51 10.72 -7.75
CA LEU A 141 -18.75 9.99 -8.02
C LEU A 141 -19.88 10.44 -7.10
N ARG A 142 -21.08 10.54 -7.65
CA ARG A 142 -22.32 10.91 -6.94
C ARG A 142 -23.45 9.98 -7.34
N ALA A 143 -24.33 9.66 -6.41
CA ALA A 143 -25.50 8.82 -6.64
C ALA A 143 -26.54 9.42 -7.62
N SER A 144 -26.45 10.74 -7.86
CA SER A 144 -27.33 11.46 -8.79
C SER A 144 -26.85 11.46 -10.24
N MET A 145 -25.68 10.89 -10.53
CA MET A 145 -25.14 10.80 -11.89
C MET A 145 -25.98 9.82 -12.73
N SER A 146 -26.13 10.14 -14.00
CA SER A 146 -26.53 9.15 -15.01
C SER A 146 -25.43 8.10 -15.23
N ASP A 147 -25.78 6.98 -15.84
CA ASP A 147 -24.79 5.92 -16.14
C ASP A 147 -23.66 6.45 -17.04
N ASP A 148 -23.95 7.31 -18.00
CA ASP A 148 -22.94 7.89 -18.89
C ASP A 148 -21.98 8.84 -18.12
N GLU A 149 -22.53 9.71 -17.27
CA GLU A 149 -21.73 10.60 -16.42
C GLU A 149 -20.87 9.81 -15.42
N PHE A 150 -21.44 8.77 -14.80
CA PHE A 150 -20.72 7.88 -13.89
C PHE A 150 -19.55 7.18 -14.62
N ASN A 151 -19.82 6.57 -15.77
CA ASN A 151 -18.81 5.86 -16.55
C ASN A 151 -17.70 6.82 -17.04
N ALA A 152 -18.04 8.01 -17.52
CA ALA A 152 -17.07 9.01 -17.94
C ALA A 152 -16.19 9.48 -16.78
N SER A 153 -16.79 9.77 -15.62
CA SER A 153 -16.07 10.21 -14.44
C SER A 153 -15.15 9.12 -13.87
N LEU A 154 -15.66 7.89 -13.76
CA LEU A 154 -14.87 6.75 -13.30
C LEU A 154 -13.74 6.42 -14.28
N GLY A 155 -14.02 6.42 -15.58
CA GLY A 155 -13.03 6.18 -16.63
C GLY A 155 -11.88 7.20 -16.56
N GLY A 156 -12.19 8.48 -16.48
CA GLY A 156 -11.17 9.54 -16.33
C GLY A 156 -10.32 9.38 -15.07
N ALA A 157 -10.94 9.00 -13.94
CA ALA A 157 -10.20 8.71 -12.71
C ALA A 157 -9.28 7.49 -12.84
N ILE A 158 -9.72 6.43 -13.52
CA ILE A 158 -8.92 5.24 -13.80
C ILE A 158 -7.72 5.60 -14.68
N ASP A 159 -7.92 6.37 -15.75
CA ASP A 159 -6.87 6.76 -16.69
C ASP A 159 -5.77 7.60 -16.00
N GLU A 160 -6.17 8.55 -15.16
CA GLU A 160 -5.24 9.37 -14.36
C GLU A 160 -4.40 8.48 -13.43
N ILE A 161 -5.04 7.60 -12.66
CA ILE A 161 -4.38 6.70 -11.71
C ILE A 161 -3.50 5.66 -12.44
N TYR A 162 -3.96 5.15 -13.57
CA TYR A 162 -3.19 4.23 -14.41
C TYR A 162 -1.93 4.89 -14.94
N THR A 163 -2.06 6.12 -15.43
CA THR A 163 -0.92 6.92 -15.91
C THR A 163 0.13 7.10 -14.81
N ALA A 164 -0.28 7.51 -13.60
CA ALA A 164 0.63 7.68 -12.47
C ALA A 164 1.24 6.36 -11.98
N SER A 165 0.56 5.24 -12.18
CA SER A 165 1.07 3.92 -11.82
C SER A 165 2.10 3.39 -12.84
N THR A 166 1.99 3.79 -14.10
CA THR A 166 2.75 3.22 -15.22
C THR A 166 3.91 4.11 -15.65
N PHE A 167 3.66 5.42 -15.78
CA PHE A 167 4.66 6.39 -16.22
C PHE A 167 5.24 7.12 -15.01
N LYS A 168 6.52 6.88 -14.74
CA LYS A 168 7.23 7.45 -13.59
C LYS A 168 8.04 8.67 -13.99
N SER A 169 8.07 9.68 -13.10
CA SER A 169 8.80 10.94 -13.29
C SER A 169 10.14 10.95 -12.55
#